data_3715a2a5b8ed3da0e22becb69369e8f1
#
_entry.id   3715a2a5b8ed3da0e22becb69369e8f1
#
_cell.length_a   1.000
_cell.length_b   1.000
_cell.length_c   1.000
_cell.angle_alpha   90.00
_cell.angle_beta   90.00
_cell.angle_gamma   90.00
#
_symmetry.space_group_name_H-M   'P 1'
#
loop_
_entity.id
_entity.type
_entity.pdbx_description
1 polymer ?
#
loop_
_entity_poly.entity_id
_entity_poly.type
_entity_poly.pdbx_seq_one_letter_code
_entity_poly.pdbx_strand_id
1 'polypeptide(L)'
;MAKQRVLFLCNANSARSLMGEALLRHMAWERYDAFSAGSEPDAPHAMTLAALEKHGIATEGLASKSLDDFAGEHFNAVIVLCDKAQQACRDWQGSSDEHLYWDIRDPRLIERRNAYEQALAEIRQRLSLWLQIKARDDIQR
;
A
#
# COMPACT_ATOMS: atom_id res chain seq x y z
N MET A 1 -8.32 -20.67 6.97
CA MET A 1 -7.39 -19.92 7.80
C MET A 1 -7.63 -18.42 7.64
N ALA A 2 -7.41 -17.68 8.71
CA ALA A 2 -7.59 -16.24 8.66
C ALA A 2 -6.56 -15.61 7.71
N LYS A 3 -7.02 -14.60 6.96
CA LYS A 3 -6.13 -13.86 6.09
C LYS A 3 -5.18 -13.00 6.91
N GLN A 4 -3.97 -12.80 6.40
CA GLN A 4 -3.03 -11.89 7.00
C GLN A 4 -3.40 -10.45 6.61
N ARG A 5 -3.16 -9.52 7.50
CA ARG A 5 -3.52 -8.11 7.33
C ARG A 5 -2.29 -7.29 6.99
N VAL A 6 -2.37 -6.51 5.91
CA VAL A 6 -1.27 -5.66 5.45
C VAL A 6 -1.76 -4.23 5.30
N LEU A 7 -1.02 -3.29 5.88
CA LEU A 7 -1.33 -1.86 5.82
C LEU A 7 -0.26 -1.12 5.02
N PHE A 8 -0.69 -0.43 3.98
CA PHE A 8 0.20 0.43 3.18
C PHE A 8 0.05 1.87 3.63
N LEU A 9 1.18 2.55 3.85
CA LEU A 9 1.20 3.92 4.32
C LEU A 9 1.94 4.84 3.36
N CYS A 10 1.35 6.00 3.08
CA CYS A 10 2.04 7.11 2.44
C CYS A 10 1.49 8.41 3.04
N ASN A 11 1.92 9.57 2.53
CA ASN A 11 1.53 10.84 3.12
C ASN A 11 0.03 11.13 2.96
N ALA A 12 -0.44 11.25 1.71
CA ALA A 12 -1.80 11.70 1.43
C ALA A 12 -2.82 10.59 1.26
N ASN A 13 -2.39 9.33 1.19
CA ASN A 13 -3.27 8.20 0.86
C ASN A 13 -4.10 8.50 -0.41
N SER A 14 -3.44 9.10 -1.41
CA SER A 14 -4.08 9.48 -2.66
C SER A 14 -3.54 8.72 -3.87
N ALA A 15 -2.33 8.15 -3.77
CA ALA A 15 -1.69 7.45 -4.88
C ALA A 15 -0.99 6.16 -4.41
N ARG A 16 0.24 6.27 -3.87
CA ARG A 16 1.10 5.11 -3.62
C ARG A 16 0.49 4.04 -2.71
N SER A 17 -0.04 4.44 -1.57
CA SER A 17 -0.63 3.47 -0.64
C SER A 17 -1.92 2.88 -1.17
N LEU A 18 -2.72 3.65 -1.91
CA LEU A 18 -3.92 3.14 -2.58
C LEU A 18 -3.55 2.12 -3.66
N MET A 19 -2.47 2.37 -4.40
CA MET A 19 -1.96 1.42 -5.38
C MET A 19 -1.55 0.11 -4.71
N GLY A 20 -0.86 0.21 -3.57
CA GLY A 20 -0.49 -0.98 -2.80
C GLY A 20 -1.69 -1.78 -2.36
N GLU A 21 -2.69 -1.13 -1.79
CA GLU A 21 -3.92 -1.78 -1.37
C GLU A 21 -4.62 -2.48 -2.54
N ALA A 22 -4.81 -1.76 -3.65
CA ALA A 22 -5.51 -2.30 -4.82
C ALA A 22 -4.73 -3.45 -5.46
N LEU A 23 -3.41 -3.33 -5.57
CA LEU A 23 -2.56 -4.37 -6.14
C LEU A 23 -2.54 -5.64 -5.31
N LEU A 24 -2.38 -5.52 -3.98
CA LEU A 24 -2.35 -6.69 -3.13
C LEU A 24 -3.68 -7.42 -3.16
N ARG A 25 -4.77 -6.67 -3.16
CA ARG A 25 -6.12 -7.23 -3.29
C ARG A 25 -6.27 -7.96 -4.63
N HIS A 26 -5.74 -7.40 -5.71
CA HIS A 26 -5.80 -7.99 -7.04
C HIS A 26 -4.92 -9.25 -7.14
N MET A 27 -3.72 -9.21 -6.57
CA MET A 27 -2.73 -10.27 -6.73
C MET A 27 -2.89 -11.44 -5.75
N ALA A 28 -3.41 -11.18 -4.54
CA ALA A 28 -3.40 -12.19 -3.48
C ALA A 28 -4.55 -12.04 -2.49
N TRP A 29 -5.74 -11.73 -2.98
CA TRP A 29 -6.94 -11.51 -2.13
C TRP A 29 -7.30 -12.73 -1.27
N GLU A 30 -6.94 -13.93 -1.70
CA GLU A 30 -7.24 -15.15 -0.97
C GLU A 30 -6.44 -15.28 0.33
N ARG A 31 -5.25 -14.66 0.36
CA ARG A 31 -4.30 -14.80 1.46
C ARG A 31 -4.20 -13.57 2.33
N TYR A 32 -4.52 -12.40 1.79
CA TYR A 32 -4.31 -11.12 2.47
C TYR A 32 -5.53 -10.22 2.43
N ASP A 33 -5.76 -9.52 3.54
CA ASP A 33 -6.63 -8.36 3.59
C ASP A 33 -5.74 -7.12 3.49
N ALA A 34 -6.00 -6.29 2.49
CA ALA A 34 -5.18 -5.11 2.21
C ALA A 34 -5.87 -3.84 2.69
N PHE A 35 -5.11 -2.98 3.34
CA PHE A 35 -5.57 -1.69 3.86
C PHE A 35 -4.57 -0.61 3.47
N SER A 36 -5.00 0.63 3.48
CA SER A 36 -4.11 1.76 3.28
C SER A 36 -4.53 2.96 4.13
N ALA A 37 -3.58 3.83 4.42
CA ALA A 37 -3.83 5.04 5.18
C ALA A 37 -2.76 6.09 4.87
N GLY A 38 -3.02 7.33 5.29
CA GLY A 38 -2.09 8.43 5.14
C GLY A 38 -1.90 9.18 6.45
N SER A 39 -0.73 9.81 6.60
CA SER A 39 -0.48 10.69 7.73
C SER A 39 -1.30 11.98 7.63
N GLU A 40 -1.54 12.44 6.40
CA GLU A 40 -2.36 13.61 6.10
C GLU A 40 -3.28 13.26 4.94
N PRO A 41 -4.39 12.51 5.20
CA PRO A 41 -5.22 11.99 4.12
C PRO A 41 -5.89 13.10 3.33
N ASP A 42 -5.93 12.92 2.01
CA ASP A 42 -6.57 13.83 1.06
C ASP A 42 -7.72 13.06 0.39
N ALA A 43 -7.68 12.89 -0.92
CA ALA A 43 -8.66 12.11 -1.68
C ALA A 43 -7.95 11.24 -2.69
N PRO A 44 -8.54 10.11 -3.13
CA PRO A 44 -7.94 9.32 -4.20
C PRO A 44 -7.73 10.20 -5.44
N HIS A 45 -6.50 10.22 -5.95
CA HIS A 45 -6.17 11.04 -7.11
C HIS A 45 -6.74 10.41 -8.37
N ALA A 46 -7.31 11.24 -9.25
CA ALA A 46 -7.93 10.75 -10.49
C ALA A 46 -6.93 9.95 -11.35
N MET A 47 -5.68 10.39 -11.40
CA MET A 47 -4.63 9.69 -12.15
C MET A 47 -4.29 8.33 -11.55
N THR A 48 -4.43 8.18 -10.24
CA THR A 48 -4.25 6.89 -9.56
C THR A 48 -5.32 5.92 -10.03
N LEU A 49 -6.56 6.34 -9.98
CA LEU A 49 -7.70 5.50 -10.38
C LEU A 49 -7.61 5.13 -11.85
N ALA A 50 -7.23 6.10 -12.70
CA ALA A 50 -7.07 5.87 -14.14
C ALA A 50 -5.97 4.85 -14.42
N ALA A 51 -4.82 4.93 -13.73
CA ALA A 51 -3.73 3.98 -13.91
C ALA A 51 -4.16 2.57 -13.52
N LEU A 52 -4.85 2.42 -12.40
CA LEU A 52 -5.35 1.12 -11.94
C LEU A 52 -6.35 0.54 -12.93
N GLU A 53 -7.32 1.32 -13.38
CA GLU A 53 -8.34 0.88 -14.32
C GLU A 53 -7.72 0.47 -15.67
N LYS A 54 -6.74 1.21 -16.14
CA LYS A 54 -6.03 0.90 -17.38
C LYS A 54 -5.37 -0.47 -17.34
N HIS A 55 -4.92 -0.88 -16.17
CA HIS A 55 -4.26 -2.18 -15.97
C HIS A 55 -5.21 -3.25 -15.47
N GLY A 56 -6.51 -3.00 -15.51
CA GLY A 56 -7.53 -4.00 -15.15
C GLY A 56 -7.64 -4.28 -13.66
N ILE A 57 -7.18 -3.35 -12.83
CA ILE A 57 -7.21 -3.50 -11.37
C ILE A 57 -8.41 -2.75 -10.81
N ALA A 58 -9.25 -3.45 -10.04
CA ALA A 58 -10.48 -2.89 -9.50
C ALA A 58 -10.20 -1.74 -8.54
N THR A 59 -11.00 -0.67 -8.63
CA THR A 59 -10.87 0.53 -7.80
C THR A 59 -12.01 0.69 -6.80
N GLU A 60 -12.95 -0.24 -6.78
CA GLU A 60 -14.11 -0.18 -5.88
C GLU A 60 -13.67 -0.16 -4.42
N GLY A 61 -14.27 0.72 -3.65
CA GLY A 61 -14.01 0.81 -2.23
C GLY A 61 -12.73 1.53 -1.84
N LEU A 62 -11.94 2.01 -2.81
CA LEU A 62 -10.74 2.79 -2.51
C LEU A 62 -11.14 4.16 -1.97
N ALA A 63 -10.64 4.49 -0.80
CA ALA A 63 -10.90 5.76 -0.14
C ALA A 63 -9.68 6.17 0.67
N SER A 64 -9.43 7.47 0.77
CA SER A 64 -8.36 7.99 1.60
C SER A 64 -8.76 7.94 3.07
N LYS A 65 -7.87 7.41 3.90
CA LYS A 65 -8.12 7.20 5.33
C LYS A 65 -6.94 7.71 6.14
N SER A 66 -7.20 8.10 7.38
CA SER A 66 -6.17 8.52 8.31
C SER A 66 -5.52 7.32 9.00
N LEU A 67 -4.22 7.41 9.25
CA LEU A 67 -3.52 6.43 10.08
C LEU A 67 -4.18 6.32 11.47
N ASP A 68 -4.74 7.40 11.97
CA ASP A 68 -5.43 7.41 13.26
C ASP A 68 -6.65 6.48 13.29
N ASP A 69 -7.26 6.22 12.15
CA ASP A 69 -8.39 5.30 12.05
C ASP A 69 -8.00 3.85 12.39
N PHE A 70 -6.72 3.56 12.37
CA PHE A 70 -6.18 2.23 12.66
C PHE A 70 -5.47 2.15 14.02
N ALA A 71 -5.69 3.14 14.89
CA ALA A 71 -5.12 3.13 16.24
C ALA A 71 -5.59 1.89 17.01
N GLY A 72 -4.67 1.24 17.69
CA GLY A 72 -4.98 0.02 18.47
C GLY A 72 -5.05 -1.25 17.65
N GLU A 73 -4.92 -1.18 16.34
CA GLU A 73 -4.98 -2.35 15.47
C GLU A 73 -3.61 -2.99 15.27
N HIS A 74 -3.61 -4.27 14.97
CA HIS A 74 -2.39 -5.02 14.68
C HIS A 74 -2.43 -5.52 13.22
N PHE A 75 -1.29 -5.38 12.53
CA PHE A 75 -1.13 -5.87 11.17
C PHE A 75 0.02 -6.87 11.09
N ASN A 76 -0.10 -7.85 10.22
CA ASN A 76 1.01 -8.79 9.98
C ASN A 76 2.18 -8.07 9.29
N ALA A 77 1.88 -7.10 8.44
CA ALA A 77 2.91 -6.26 7.82
C ALA A 77 2.42 -4.84 7.66
N VAL A 78 3.30 -3.88 7.91
CA VAL A 78 3.09 -2.47 7.58
C VAL A 78 4.16 -2.09 6.56
N ILE A 79 3.73 -1.61 5.40
CA ILE A 79 4.62 -1.24 4.31
C ILE A 79 4.51 0.26 4.08
N VAL A 80 5.58 0.97 4.40
CA VAL A 80 5.66 2.43 4.32
C VAL A 80 6.30 2.84 3.00
N LEU A 81 5.68 3.78 2.29
CA LEU A 81 6.07 4.13 0.93
C LEU A 81 6.66 5.53 0.79
N CYS A 82 6.80 6.28 1.89
CA CYS A 82 7.44 7.60 1.88
C CYS A 82 7.99 7.98 3.26
N ASP A 83 8.92 8.93 3.29
CA ASP A 83 9.57 9.38 4.54
C ASP A 83 8.60 9.99 5.55
N LYS A 84 7.67 10.81 5.10
CA LYS A 84 6.70 11.44 6.00
C LYS A 84 5.86 10.42 6.74
N ALA A 85 5.42 9.38 6.03
CA ALA A 85 4.64 8.30 6.63
C ALA A 85 5.50 7.47 7.58
N GLN A 86 6.79 7.34 7.31
CA GLN A 86 7.72 6.63 8.20
C GLN A 86 7.81 7.32 9.55
N GLN A 87 7.87 8.65 9.57
CA GLN A 87 7.87 9.41 10.81
C GLN A 87 6.54 9.30 11.56
N ALA A 88 5.43 9.42 10.83
CA ALA A 88 4.10 9.30 11.42
C ALA A 88 3.87 7.90 12.02
N CYS A 89 4.43 6.88 11.39
CA CYS A 89 4.30 5.50 11.85
C CYS A 89 4.95 5.27 13.23
N ARG A 90 5.97 6.05 13.57
CA ARG A 90 6.64 5.94 14.89
C ARG A 90 5.70 6.32 16.04
N ASP A 91 4.81 7.29 15.79
CA ASP A 91 3.86 7.78 16.78
C ASP A 91 2.51 7.05 16.74
N TRP A 92 2.35 6.15 15.78
CA TRP A 92 1.11 5.40 15.60
C TRP A 92 0.89 4.44 16.77
N GLN A 93 -0.35 4.40 17.25
CA GLN A 93 -0.75 3.58 18.42
C GLN A 93 -1.14 2.15 18.03
N GLY A 94 -0.72 1.66 16.90
CA GLY A 94 -0.92 0.28 16.48
C GLY A 94 0.36 -0.52 16.54
N SER A 95 0.33 -1.73 15.99
CA SER A 95 1.49 -2.62 15.98
C SER A 95 1.55 -3.47 14.71
N SER A 96 2.72 -4.04 14.45
CA SER A 96 2.91 -4.94 13.31
C SER A 96 3.95 -5.99 13.62
N ASP A 97 3.83 -7.15 12.94
CA ASP A 97 4.85 -8.20 13.01
C ASP A 97 6.06 -7.85 12.16
N GLU A 98 5.82 -7.17 11.03
CA GLU A 98 6.85 -6.81 10.07
C GLU A 98 6.64 -5.37 9.65
N HIS A 99 7.74 -4.62 9.55
CA HIS A 99 7.71 -3.22 9.13
C HIS A 99 8.69 -3.07 7.96
N LEU A 100 8.17 -2.70 6.80
CA LEU A 100 8.95 -2.51 5.58
C LEU A 100 8.89 -1.07 5.11
N TYR A 101 9.97 -0.62 4.50
CA TYR A 101 10.06 0.70 3.87
C TYR A 101 10.44 0.52 2.40
N TRP A 102 9.53 0.91 1.50
CA TRP A 102 9.78 0.93 0.07
C TRP A 102 9.74 2.37 -0.42
N ASP A 103 10.91 2.89 -0.78
CA ASP A 103 11.03 4.28 -1.22
C ASP A 103 10.52 4.43 -2.65
N ILE A 104 9.25 4.79 -2.78
CA ILE A 104 8.60 5.03 -4.07
C ILE A 104 8.41 6.53 -4.24
N ARG A 105 8.93 7.08 -5.33
CA ARG A 105 8.81 8.51 -5.60
C ARG A 105 7.34 8.89 -5.77
N ASP A 106 6.98 10.06 -5.24
CA ASP A 106 5.62 10.56 -5.32
C ASP A 106 5.32 10.96 -6.78
N PRO A 107 4.38 10.26 -7.46
CA PRO A 107 4.08 10.57 -8.86
C PRO A 107 3.49 11.97 -9.05
N ARG A 108 2.92 12.57 -8.01
CA ARG A 108 2.40 13.94 -8.07
C ARG A 108 3.51 14.98 -8.29
N LEU A 109 4.75 14.64 -7.91
CA LEU A 109 5.91 15.54 -8.02
C LEU A 109 6.74 15.29 -9.27
N ILE A 110 6.33 14.36 -10.12
CA ILE A 110 7.07 14.00 -11.34
C ILE A 110 6.30 14.51 -12.55
N GLU A 111 6.93 15.40 -13.32
CA GLU A 111 6.34 15.95 -14.53
C GLU A 111 6.55 15.03 -15.73
N ARG A 112 5.97 13.83 -15.66
CA ARG A 112 6.01 12.88 -16.76
C ARG A 112 4.62 12.31 -16.99
N ARG A 113 4.28 12.10 -18.27
CA ARG A 113 2.97 11.61 -18.68
C ARG A 113 2.58 10.29 -17.99
N ASN A 114 3.58 9.41 -17.78
CA ASN A 114 3.34 8.07 -17.24
C ASN A 114 3.82 7.89 -15.79
N ALA A 115 3.95 8.98 -15.03
CA ALA A 115 4.48 8.92 -13.66
C ALA A 115 3.67 7.98 -12.76
N TYR A 116 2.34 8.02 -12.86
CA TYR A 116 1.47 7.16 -12.06
C TYR A 116 1.60 5.70 -12.47
N GLU A 117 1.71 5.43 -13.77
CA GLU A 117 1.90 4.06 -14.24
C GLU A 117 3.26 3.50 -13.84
N GLN A 118 4.30 4.34 -13.82
CA GLN A 118 5.62 3.93 -13.36
C GLN A 118 5.62 3.60 -11.87
N ALA A 119 4.94 4.42 -11.06
CA ALA A 119 4.81 4.15 -9.64
C ALA A 119 4.06 2.83 -9.41
N LEU A 120 2.99 2.61 -10.17
CA LEU A 120 2.21 1.37 -10.10
C LEU A 120 3.06 0.15 -10.44
N ALA A 121 3.85 0.23 -11.52
CA ALA A 121 4.72 -0.86 -11.94
C ALA A 121 5.78 -1.17 -10.89
N GLU A 122 6.35 -0.14 -10.28
CA GLU A 122 7.38 -0.30 -9.25
C GLU A 122 6.82 -0.97 -8.00
N ILE A 123 5.65 -0.53 -7.53
CA ILE A 123 4.99 -1.14 -6.37
C ILE A 123 4.62 -2.59 -6.69
N ARG A 124 4.11 -2.85 -7.89
CA ARG A 124 3.75 -4.20 -8.32
C ARG A 124 4.96 -5.14 -8.32
N GLN A 125 6.11 -4.66 -8.78
CA GLN A 125 7.33 -5.46 -8.78
C GLN A 125 7.76 -5.82 -7.37
N ARG A 126 7.75 -4.85 -6.45
CA ARG A 126 8.11 -5.10 -5.06
C ARG A 126 7.14 -6.05 -4.38
N LEU A 127 5.84 -5.91 -4.64
CA LEU A 127 4.84 -6.83 -4.12
C LEU A 127 5.03 -8.24 -4.64
N SER A 128 5.33 -8.39 -5.93
CA SER A 128 5.59 -9.72 -6.51
C SER A 128 6.73 -10.43 -5.80
N LEU A 129 7.83 -9.71 -5.55
CA LEU A 129 8.98 -10.27 -4.85
C LEU A 129 8.65 -10.62 -3.40
N TRP A 130 7.95 -9.72 -2.71
CA TRP A 130 7.55 -9.94 -1.33
C TRP A 130 6.63 -11.16 -1.21
N LEU A 131 5.66 -11.29 -2.11
CA LEU A 131 4.74 -12.43 -2.12
C LEU A 131 5.47 -13.75 -2.37
N GLN A 132 6.50 -13.76 -3.23
CA GLN A 132 7.32 -14.95 -3.48
C GLN A 132 8.09 -15.36 -2.24
N ILE A 133 8.65 -14.40 -1.52
CA ILE A 133 9.38 -14.66 -0.27
C ILE A 133 8.43 -15.24 0.77
N LYS A 134 7.25 -14.65 0.92
CA LYS A 134 6.26 -15.13 1.90
C LYS A 134 5.76 -16.53 1.56
N ALA A 135 5.59 -16.86 0.29
CA ALA A 135 5.19 -18.20 -0.13
C ALA A 135 6.25 -19.23 0.22
N ARG A 136 7.55 -18.90 0.07
CA ARG A 136 8.65 -19.77 0.48
C ARG A 136 8.65 -20.00 1.98
N ASP A 137 8.46 -18.94 2.75
CA ASP A 137 8.43 -19.05 4.21
C ASP A 137 7.31 -19.99 4.67
N ASP A 138 6.14 -19.90 4.04
CA ASP A 138 5.00 -20.75 4.36
C ASP A 138 5.27 -22.21 4.04
N ILE A 139 5.97 -22.48 2.94
CA ILE A 139 6.32 -23.85 2.52
C ILE A 139 7.34 -24.47 3.46
N GLN A 140 8.27 -23.67 3.99
CA GLN A 140 9.35 -24.15 4.86
C GLN A 140 8.90 -24.37 6.31
N ARG A 141 7.72 -23.91 6.66
CA ARG A 141 7.13 -24.17 7.98
C ARG A 141 6.43 -25.50 7.98
#